data_fee446d43998e6ff95577a058a07266a
#
_entry.id   fee446d43998e6ff95577a058a07266a
#
_cell.length_a   1.000
_cell.length_b   1.000
_cell.length_c   1.000
_cell.angle_alpha   90.00
_cell.angle_beta   90.00
_cell.angle_gamma   90.00
#
_symmetry.space_group_name_H-M   'P 1'
#
loop_
_entity.id
_entity.type
_entity.pdbx_description
1 polymer ?
#
loop_
_entity_poly.entity_id
_entity_poly.type
_entity_poly.pdbx_seq_one_letter_code
_entity_poly.pdbx_strand_id
1 'polypeptide(L)'
;MNQLRRIKTLVQASFRRRPPQRAEPGAGVTPLTLGNTSAVPQSGLTKFDAGGYEIAVANVEGTFYALSDICTHRGCSLSEGELDGTTLECICHGSRFDVSTGEVLRGPAERSVQVYAVRVQDDALVVDVPSAS
;
A
#
# COMPACT_ATOMS: atom_id res chain seq x y z
N MET A 1 -15.00 -23.69 -7.23
CA MET A 1 -14.94 -23.60 -6.75
C MET A 1 -14.78 -23.19 -6.18
N ASN A 2 -14.27 -23.15 -6.51
CA ASN A 2 -14.00 -22.87 -5.95
C ASN A 2 -13.75 -22.33 -5.57
N GLN A 3 -13.32 -21.97 -5.70
CA GLN A 3 -13.00 -21.69 -5.18
C GLN A 3 -12.66 -21.23 -4.84
N LEU A 4 -12.21 -21.16 -5.12
CA LEU A 4 -11.84 -20.91 -4.54
C LEU A 4 -11.66 -20.58 -4.40
N ARG A 5 -11.42 -20.45 -4.63
CA ARG A 5 -11.21 -20.31 -4.18
C ARG A 5 -10.91 -19.83 -3.93
N ARG A 6 -10.59 -19.63 -4.28
CA ARG A 6 -10.25 -19.45 -3.72
C ARG A 6 -9.91 -18.94 -3.37
N ILE A 7 -9.64 -18.76 -3.59
CA ILE A 7 -9.28 -18.52 -2.81
C ILE A 7 -8.79 -18.24 -2.57
N LYS A 8 -8.43 -18.06 -2.71
CA LYS A 8 -8.02 -17.96 -2.09
C LYS A 8 -7.80 -17.47 -1.67
N THR A 9 -7.59 -17.32 -2.09
CA THR A 9 -7.38 -17.06 -1.33
C THR A 9 -6.89 -16.79 -1.05
N LEU A 10 -6.40 -16.65 -1.25
CA LEU A 10 -6.04 -16.61 -0.55
C LEU A 10 -5.79 -16.34 -0.17
N VAL A 11 -5.52 -16.11 -0.53
CA VAL A 11 -5.41 -16.06 0.27
C VAL A 11 -5.28 -15.93 0.76
N GLN A 12 -4.84 -15.77 0.60
CA GLN A 12 -4.75 -15.84 1.33
C GLN A 12 -4.50 -15.67 1.82
N ALA A 13 -4.27 -15.46 1.40
CA ALA A 13 -4.09 -15.42 2.13
C ALA A 13 -3.71 -15.20 2.64
N SER A 14 -3.31 -14.99 2.46
CA SER A 14 -3.10 -14.93 3.24
C SER A 14 -3.07 -14.75 3.83
N PHE A 15 -2.74 -14.72 3.81
CA PHE A 15 -2.95 -14.69 4.69
C PHE A 15 -3.12 -14.72 5.47
N ARG A 16 -2.98 -14.58 5.64
CA ARG A 16 -3.13 -14.65 6.52
C ARG A 16 -3.00 -14.65 7.22
N ARG A 17 -2.63 -14.47 7.54
CA ARG A 17 -2.40 -14.41 8.36
C ARG A 17 -2.06 -14.01 9.02
N ARG A 18 -1.76 -13.74 9.43
CA ARG A 18 -1.40 -13.31 10.21
C ARG A 18 -1.12 -13.15 10.91
N PRO A 19 -0.70 -12.95 11.21
CA PRO A 19 -0.44 -12.64 12.13
C PRO A 19 -0.72 -12.25 12.76
N PRO A 20 -0.42 -12.23 13.08
CA PRO A 20 -0.56 -11.70 13.89
C PRO A 20 -0.68 -10.81 14.29
N GLN A 21 -0.40 -10.68 14.14
CA GLN A 21 -0.60 -9.81 14.46
C GLN A 21 -1.45 -9.24 14.57
N ARG A 22 -1.64 -9.40 14.67
CA ARG A 22 -2.54 -9.05 14.75
C ARG A 22 -3.63 -8.51 14.90
N ALA A 23 -4.08 -9.02 14.43
CA ALA A 23 -5.16 -8.09 14.54
C ALA A 23 -5.98 -8.43 15.73
N GLU A 24 -6.25 -7.44 16.49
CA GLU A 24 -7.04 -7.55 17.69
C GLU A 24 -8.51 -7.43 17.35
N PRO A 25 -9.37 -8.11 18.06
CA PRO A 25 -10.79 -7.79 17.95
C PRO A 25 -10.99 -6.33 18.30
N GLY A 26 -11.69 -5.60 17.49
CA GLY A 26 -11.87 -4.18 17.70
C GLY A 26 -10.72 -3.36 17.19
N ALA A 27 -9.56 -3.97 17.04
CA ALA A 27 -8.42 -3.32 16.42
C ALA A 27 -8.19 -3.91 15.03
N GLY A 28 -9.24 -4.38 14.41
CA GLY A 28 -9.15 -4.97 13.10
C GLY A 28 -8.88 -3.94 12.01
N VAL A 29 -9.06 -4.36 10.80
CA VAL A 29 -8.84 -3.49 9.66
C VAL A 29 -10.16 -3.19 8.98
N THR A 30 -10.21 -2.06 8.28
CA THR A 30 -11.36 -1.66 7.49
C THR A 30 -10.94 -1.66 6.03
N PRO A 31 -11.65 -2.43 5.18
CA PRO A 31 -11.31 -2.38 3.76
C PRO A 31 -11.85 -1.10 3.12
N LEU A 32 -11.01 -0.47 2.32
CA LEU A 32 -11.37 0.72 1.58
C LEU A 32 -11.16 0.47 0.10
N THR A 33 -12.17 0.76 -0.70
CA THR A 33 -12.04 0.68 -2.15
C THR A 33 -11.46 1.99 -2.63
N LEU A 34 -10.33 1.91 -3.32
CA LEU A 34 -9.65 3.11 -3.79
C LEU A 34 -10.09 3.51 -5.17
N GLY A 35 -10.09 2.57 -6.09
CA GLY A 35 -10.41 2.87 -7.47
C GLY A 35 -10.07 1.70 -8.35
N ASN A 36 -10.12 1.92 -9.65
CA ASN A 36 -9.86 0.86 -10.62
C ASN A 36 -8.35 0.66 -10.81
N THR A 37 -7.95 -0.58 -11.07
CA THR A 37 -6.55 -0.89 -11.31
C THR A 37 -5.97 -0.07 -12.46
N SER A 38 -6.80 0.31 -13.44
CA SER A 38 -6.33 1.09 -14.58
C SER A 38 -5.89 2.49 -14.19
N ALA A 39 -6.25 2.96 -12.99
CA ALA A 39 -5.81 4.27 -12.53
C ALA A 39 -4.33 4.27 -12.14
N VAL A 40 -3.71 3.10 -12.01
CA VAL A 40 -2.29 3.02 -11.65
C VAL A 40 -1.56 2.28 -12.77
N PRO A 41 -1.02 3.00 -13.74
CA PRO A 41 -0.34 2.35 -14.87
C PRO A 41 0.95 1.69 -14.42
N GLN A 42 1.47 0.80 -15.26
CA GLN A 42 2.69 0.09 -14.95
C GLN A 42 3.82 1.06 -14.68
N SER A 43 4.60 0.78 -13.64
CA SER A 43 5.68 1.63 -13.16
C SER A 43 5.18 2.99 -12.69
N GLY A 44 3.89 3.10 -12.40
CA GLY A 44 3.28 4.36 -11.99
C GLY A 44 2.98 4.41 -10.51
N LEU A 45 2.76 5.63 -10.05
CA LEU A 45 2.33 5.94 -8.70
C LEU A 45 1.07 6.78 -8.80
N THR A 46 0.06 6.43 -8.01
CA THR A 46 -1.18 7.19 -8.00
C THR A 46 -1.61 7.42 -6.56
N LYS A 47 -2.05 8.64 -6.27
CA LYS A 47 -2.53 8.98 -4.94
C LYS A 47 -4.03 8.77 -4.88
N PHE A 48 -4.48 8.16 -3.79
CA PHE A 48 -5.90 8.00 -3.51
C PHE A 48 -6.19 8.56 -2.13
N ASP A 49 -7.30 9.27 -2.01
CA ASP A 49 -7.78 9.74 -0.72
C ASP A 49 -9.03 8.94 -0.38
N ALA A 50 -9.00 8.20 0.70
CA ALA A 50 -10.12 7.37 1.09
C ALA A 50 -10.17 7.25 2.60
N GLY A 51 -11.35 7.44 3.19
CA GLY A 51 -11.53 7.25 4.62
C GLY A 51 -10.62 8.09 5.49
N GLY A 52 -10.21 9.25 5.00
CA GLY A 52 -9.30 10.11 5.74
C GLY A 52 -7.83 9.75 5.57
N TYR A 53 -7.55 8.76 4.75
CA TYR A 53 -6.16 8.33 4.49
C TYR A 53 -5.70 8.84 3.14
N GLU A 54 -4.43 9.26 3.10
CA GLU A 54 -3.77 9.60 1.84
C GLU A 54 -2.86 8.43 1.50
N ILE A 55 -3.17 7.74 0.43
CA ILE A 55 -2.53 6.47 0.10
C ILE A 55 -1.91 6.55 -1.27
N ALA A 56 -0.64 6.15 -1.38
CA ALA A 56 0.03 6.03 -2.65
C ALA A 56 0.00 4.56 -3.05
N VAL A 57 -0.37 4.30 -4.30
CA VAL A 57 -0.35 2.93 -4.82
C VAL A 57 0.68 2.88 -5.94
N ALA A 58 1.57 1.92 -5.86
CA ALA A 58 2.60 1.68 -6.86
C ALA A 58 2.25 0.42 -7.63
N ASN A 59 2.42 0.47 -8.94
CA ASN A 59 2.24 -0.69 -9.80
C ASN A 59 3.63 -1.13 -10.27
N VAL A 60 4.11 -2.25 -9.74
CA VAL A 60 5.41 -2.80 -10.09
C VAL A 60 5.16 -4.08 -10.89
N GLU A 61 5.19 -3.96 -12.21
CA GLU A 61 5.00 -5.09 -13.11
C GLU A 61 3.73 -5.87 -12.80
N GLY A 62 2.65 -5.16 -12.54
CA GLY A 62 1.35 -5.77 -12.29
C GLY A 62 1.08 -6.10 -10.83
N THR A 63 2.07 -5.94 -9.96
CA THR A 63 1.88 -6.12 -8.53
C THR A 63 1.67 -4.76 -7.90
N PHE A 64 0.60 -4.61 -7.13
CA PHE A 64 0.27 -3.34 -6.51
C PHE A 64 0.74 -3.31 -5.06
N TYR A 65 1.31 -2.18 -4.68
CA TYR A 65 1.73 -1.94 -3.30
C TYR A 65 1.10 -0.64 -2.83
N ALA A 66 0.59 -0.62 -1.61
CA ALA A 66 -0.06 0.56 -1.05
C ALA A 66 0.69 1.01 0.19
N LEU A 67 0.94 2.31 0.26
CA LEU A 67 1.64 2.89 1.40
C LEU A 67 1.11 4.28 1.65
N SER A 68 1.41 4.81 2.83
CA SER A 68 1.03 6.18 3.14
C SER A 68 1.69 7.11 2.14
N ASP A 69 0.93 8.09 1.65
CA ASP A 69 1.46 9.05 0.69
C ASP A 69 2.33 10.11 1.35
N ILE A 70 2.43 10.07 2.67
CA ILE A 70 3.09 11.11 3.43
C ILE A 70 4.53 10.68 3.76
N CYS A 71 5.49 11.44 3.22
CA CYS A 71 6.90 11.16 3.47
C CYS A 71 7.19 11.39 4.95
N THR A 72 7.86 10.43 5.58
CA THR A 72 8.13 10.51 7.02
C THR A 72 9.16 11.58 7.36
N HIS A 73 9.87 12.10 6.35
CA HIS A 73 10.84 13.16 6.60
C HIS A 73 10.17 14.52 6.79
N ARG A 74 9.42 14.98 5.78
CA ARG A 74 8.84 16.32 5.82
C ARG A 74 7.39 16.38 5.34
N GLY A 75 6.75 15.24 5.14
CA GLY A 75 5.34 15.22 4.78
C GLY A 75 5.03 15.47 3.32
N CYS A 76 6.03 15.45 2.45
CA CYS A 76 5.80 15.59 1.02
C CYS A 76 5.01 14.40 0.49
N SER A 77 4.29 14.61 -0.62
CA SER A 77 3.50 13.56 -1.24
C SER A 77 4.43 12.57 -1.95
N LEU A 78 4.45 11.33 -1.49
CA LEU A 78 5.30 10.31 -2.10
C LEU A 78 4.86 9.96 -3.51
N SER A 79 3.56 10.07 -3.80
CA SER A 79 3.05 9.76 -5.14
C SER A 79 3.54 10.73 -6.20
N GLU A 80 4.08 11.88 -5.80
CA GLU A 80 4.67 12.82 -6.75
C GLU A 80 6.14 12.50 -7.05
N GLY A 81 6.69 11.50 -6.37
CA GLY A 81 8.05 11.10 -6.60
C GLY A 81 8.18 10.15 -7.79
N GLU A 82 9.26 9.39 -7.78
CA GLU A 82 9.56 8.48 -8.88
C GLU A 82 9.67 7.05 -8.37
N LEU A 83 9.22 6.13 -9.20
CA LEU A 83 9.27 4.71 -8.89
C LEU A 83 10.26 4.04 -9.83
N ASP A 84 11.23 3.33 -9.24
CA ASP A 84 12.20 2.55 -9.99
C ASP A 84 12.19 1.15 -9.40
N GLY A 85 11.56 0.19 -10.11
CA GLY A 85 11.33 -1.12 -9.54
C GLY A 85 10.47 -0.99 -8.30
N THR A 86 10.97 -1.44 -7.15
CA THR A 86 10.27 -1.32 -5.89
C THR A 86 10.77 -0.15 -5.05
N THR A 87 11.64 0.70 -5.61
CA THR A 87 12.18 1.84 -4.89
C THR A 87 11.42 3.10 -5.28
N LEU A 88 10.88 3.79 -4.27
CA LEU A 88 10.17 5.05 -4.47
C LEU A 88 11.05 6.17 -3.92
N GLU A 89 11.32 7.17 -4.76
CA GLU A 89 12.11 8.32 -4.33
C GLU A 89 11.23 9.52 -4.11
N CYS A 90 11.32 10.11 -2.91
CA CYS A 90 10.56 11.30 -2.58
C CYS A 90 11.08 12.50 -3.36
N ILE A 91 10.16 13.27 -3.93
CA ILE A 91 10.53 14.39 -4.80
C ILE A 91 11.21 15.54 -4.03
N CYS A 92 10.93 15.66 -2.73
CA CYS A 92 11.38 16.83 -1.98
C CYS A 92 12.87 16.79 -1.65
N HIS A 93 13.34 15.71 -1.06
CA HIS A 93 14.73 15.66 -0.58
C HIS A 93 15.44 14.35 -0.93
N GLY A 94 14.83 13.54 -1.78
CA GLY A 94 15.48 12.34 -2.29
C GLY A 94 15.50 11.15 -1.38
N SER A 95 14.69 11.15 -0.32
CA SER A 95 14.56 9.95 0.51
C SER A 95 14.03 8.80 -0.33
N ARG A 96 14.52 7.59 -0.08
CA ARG A 96 14.09 6.42 -0.83
C ARG A 96 13.48 5.38 0.09
N PHE A 97 12.42 4.76 -0.38
CA PHE A 97 11.67 3.77 0.39
C PHE A 97 11.40 2.54 -0.47
N ASP A 98 11.36 1.38 0.17
CA ASP A 98 10.94 0.16 -0.49
C ASP A 98 9.41 0.10 -0.39
N VAL A 99 8.73 0.10 -1.55
CA VAL A 99 7.26 0.14 -1.53
C VAL A 99 6.65 -1.13 -0.97
N SER A 100 7.37 -2.25 -0.98
CA SER A 100 6.84 -3.51 -0.47
C SER A 100 6.92 -3.61 1.04
N THR A 101 7.83 -2.90 1.68
CA THR A 101 8.02 -2.98 3.13
C THR A 101 7.86 -1.65 3.83
N GLY A 102 8.02 -0.55 3.11
CA GLY A 102 8.02 0.78 3.70
C GLY A 102 9.36 1.19 4.29
N GLU A 103 10.36 0.32 4.20
CA GLU A 103 11.66 0.60 4.80
C GLU A 103 12.37 1.76 4.12
N VAL A 104 13.09 2.55 4.93
CA VAL A 104 13.94 3.60 4.40
C VAL A 104 15.17 2.95 3.79
N LEU A 105 15.41 3.24 2.51
CA LEU A 105 16.60 2.77 1.81
C LEU A 105 17.65 3.86 1.75
N ARG A 106 17.22 5.14 1.84
CA ARG A 106 18.13 6.27 1.77
C ARG A 106 17.49 7.46 2.48
N GLY A 107 18.28 8.13 3.33
CA GLY A 107 17.81 9.32 4.00
C GLY A 107 17.66 10.50 3.06
N PRO A 108 17.18 11.64 3.55
CA PRO A 108 17.18 12.03 4.97
C PRO A 108 16.07 11.48 5.85
N ALA A 109 15.08 10.77 5.29
CA ALA A 109 14.06 10.16 6.14
C ALA A 109 14.71 9.11 7.04
N GLU A 110 14.18 8.99 8.26
CA GLU A 110 14.72 8.05 9.25
C GLU A 110 13.71 7.00 9.68
N ARG A 111 12.44 7.17 9.30
CA ARG A 111 11.38 6.26 9.72
C ARG A 111 10.73 5.61 8.52
N SER A 112 10.35 4.35 8.70
CA SER A 112 9.63 3.63 7.67
C SER A 112 8.28 4.30 7.39
N VAL A 113 7.80 4.11 6.18
CA VAL A 113 6.47 4.57 5.78
C VAL A 113 5.50 3.44 6.07
N GLN A 114 4.31 3.80 6.56
CA GLN A 114 3.25 2.81 6.80
C GLN A 114 2.85 2.17 5.49
N VAL A 115 2.82 0.85 5.44
CA VAL A 115 2.32 0.12 4.27
C VAL A 115 0.99 -0.52 4.62
N TYR A 116 0.17 -0.76 3.60
CA TYR A 116 -1.16 -1.35 3.76
C TYR A 116 -1.27 -2.55 2.85
N ALA A 117 -1.98 -3.58 3.33
CA ALA A 117 -2.27 -4.71 2.46
C ALA A 117 -3.22 -4.24 1.36
N VAL A 118 -2.94 -4.64 0.13
CA VAL A 118 -3.77 -4.26 -1.01
C VAL A 118 -4.13 -5.52 -1.78
N ARG A 119 -5.37 -5.56 -2.28
CA ARG A 119 -5.83 -6.65 -3.11
C ARG A 119 -6.70 -6.11 -4.23
N VAL A 120 -6.87 -6.91 -5.25
CA VAL A 120 -7.70 -6.54 -6.40
C VAL A 120 -8.97 -7.37 -6.33
N GLN A 121 -10.12 -6.69 -6.36
CA GLN A 121 -11.42 -7.34 -6.40
C GLN A 121 -12.22 -6.74 -7.56
N ASP A 122 -12.53 -7.54 -8.57
CA ASP A 122 -13.29 -7.08 -9.73
C ASP A 122 -12.69 -5.81 -10.33
N ASP A 123 -11.36 -5.84 -10.54
CA ASP A 123 -10.59 -4.73 -11.10
C ASP A 123 -10.54 -3.50 -10.20
N ALA A 124 -11.01 -3.62 -8.97
CA ALA A 124 -10.92 -2.51 -8.01
C ALA A 124 -9.79 -2.78 -7.03
N LEU A 125 -9.08 -1.73 -6.68
CA LEU A 125 -8.04 -1.79 -5.66
C LEU A 125 -8.69 -1.59 -4.30
N VAL A 126 -8.46 -2.56 -3.41
CA VAL A 126 -9.00 -2.50 -2.05
C VAL A 126 -7.83 -2.58 -1.09
N VAL A 127 -7.75 -1.66 -0.16
CA VAL A 127 -6.70 -1.67 0.86
C VAL A 127 -7.32 -1.85 2.23
N ASP A 128 -6.56 -2.47 3.12
CA ASP A 128 -6.99 -2.64 4.50
C ASP A 128 -6.25 -1.61 5.35
N VAL A 129 -7.02 -0.73 5.99
CA VAL A 129 -6.45 0.29 6.87
C VAL A 129 -6.88 -0.01 8.28
N PRO A 130 -6.14 0.49 9.29
CA PRO A 130 -6.55 0.26 10.68
C PRO A 130 -7.94 0.83 10.93
N SER A 131 -8.79 0.04 11.59
CA SER A 131 -10.12 0.51 11.94
C SER A 131 -10.01 1.60 13.00
N ALA A 132 -10.88 2.61 12.87
CA ALA A 132 -10.97 3.61 13.91
C ALA A 132 -11.54 2.96 15.16
N SER A 133 -11.03 3.34 16.30
CA SER A 133 -11.53 2.78 17.55
C SER A 133 -12.31 3.81 18.34
#